data_9fedc9c2444901213e38d32a02c80f1f
#
_entry.id   9fedc9c2444901213e38d32a02c80f1f
#
_cell.length_a   1.000
_cell.length_b   1.000
_cell.length_c   1.000
_cell.angle_alpha   90.00
_cell.angle_beta   90.00
_cell.angle_gamma   90.00
#
_symmetry.space_group_name_H-M   'P 1'
#
loop_
_entity.id
_entity.type
_entity.pdbx_description
1 polymer ?
#
loop_
_entity_poly.entity_id
_entity_poly.type
_entity_poly.pdbx_seq_one_letter_code
_entity_poly.pdbx_strand_id
1 'polypeptide(L)' 'MKLTPTKDKKENLFQGFYILFAAPTAKHQEEVGQMLCVMLMDSELSQEDAQNACSRAIDAHLTEKKLEDTFNG' A
#
# COMPACT_ATOMS: atom_id res chain seq x y z
N MET A 1 5.34 1.23 8.23
CA MET A 1 6.18 1.34 7.00
C MET A 1 6.23 2.79 6.53
N LYS A 2 7.39 3.24 6.15
CA LYS A 2 7.57 4.56 5.54
C LYS A 2 7.51 4.46 4.03
N LEU A 3 6.86 5.41 3.38
CA LEU A 3 6.87 5.47 1.92
C LEU A 3 8.26 5.91 1.45
N THR A 4 8.97 5.03 0.77
CA THR A 4 10.30 5.31 0.23
C THR A 4 10.24 5.22 -1.29
N PRO A 5 10.25 6.35 -2.00
CA PRO A 5 10.20 6.33 -3.46
C PRO A 5 11.38 5.54 -4.04
N THR A 6 11.09 4.68 -5.00
CA THR A 6 12.07 3.87 -5.71
C THR A 6 11.92 4.08 -7.22
N LYS A 7 12.82 3.49 -7.99
CA LYS A 7 12.70 3.47 -9.44
C LYS A 7 11.68 2.43 -9.92
N ASP A 8 11.33 1.49 -9.07
CA ASP A 8 10.35 0.45 -9.39
C ASP A 8 8.95 0.96 -9.07
N LYS A 9 8.18 1.25 -10.11
CA LYS A 9 6.81 1.77 -9.98
C LYS A 9 5.88 0.79 -9.29
N LYS A 10 6.08 -0.51 -9.49
CA LYS A 10 5.26 -1.55 -8.86
C LYS A 10 5.50 -1.57 -7.35
N GLU A 11 6.74 -1.41 -6.92
CA GLU A 11 7.08 -1.35 -5.52
C GLU A 11 6.51 -0.09 -4.86
N ASN A 12 6.55 1.04 -5.55
CA ASN A 12 5.94 2.28 -5.06
C ASN A 12 4.43 2.10 -4.87
N LEU A 13 3.79 1.42 -5.80
CA LEU A 13 2.36 1.15 -5.74
C LEU A 13 2.02 0.25 -4.54
N PHE A 14 2.80 -0.79 -4.31
CA PHE A 14 2.66 -1.67 -3.14
C PHE A 14 2.77 -0.87 -1.85
N GLN A 15 3.81 -0.04 -1.72
CA GLN A 15 4.00 0.79 -0.53
C GLN A 15 2.82 1.73 -0.30
N GLY A 16 2.31 2.34 -1.38
CA GLY A 16 1.16 3.22 -1.29
C GLY A 16 -0.08 2.52 -0.76
N PHE A 17 -0.39 1.34 -1.28
CA PHE A 17 -1.53 0.55 -0.78
C PHE A 17 -1.32 0.12 0.67
N TYR A 18 -0.12 -0.29 1.03
CA TYR A 18 0.18 -0.69 2.40
C TYR A 18 -0.08 0.46 3.38
N ILE A 19 0.41 1.64 3.05
CA ILE A 19 0.23 2.83 3.90
C ILE A 19 -1.25 3.20 3.98
N LEU A 20 -1.98 3.09 2.87
CA LEU A 20 -3.41 3.37 2.85
C LEU A 20 -4.18 2.48 3.83
N PHE A 21 -3.89 1.19 3.84
CA PHE A 21 -4.57 0.25 4.72
C PHE A 21 -4.18 0.44 6.19
N ALA A 22 -2.97 0.92 6.46
CA ALA A 22 -2.47 1.16 7.80
C ALA A 22 -2.76 2.58 8.31
N ALA A 23 -3.31 3.44 7.49
CA ALA A 23 -3.52 4.85 7.83
C ALA A 23 -4.47 4.99 9.04
N PRO A 24 -4.07 5.75 10.08
CA PRO A 24 -4.85 5.83 11.32
C PRO A 24 -6.03 6.79 11.27
N THR A 25 -6.06 7.71 10.30
CA THR A 25 -7.11 8.72 10.21
C THR A 25 -7.67 8.80 8.80
N ALA A 26 -8.91 9.31 8.68
CA ALA A 26 -9.55 9.51 7.38
C ALA A 26 -8.77 10.54 6.53
N LYS A 27 -8.22 11.56 7.16
CA LYS A 27 -7.43 12.57 6.47
C LYS A 27 -6.17 11.94 5.84
N HIS A 28 -5.48 11.10 6.59
CA HIS A 28 -4.29 10.40 6.10
C HIS A 28 -4.66 9.46 4.95
N GLN A 29 -5.77 8.72 5.09
CA GLN A 29 -6.26 7.86 4.03
C GLN A 29 -6.54 8.63 2.75
N GLU A 30 -7.15 9.81 2.87
CA GLU A 30 -7.45 10.67 1.72
C GLU A 30 -6.18 11.12 1.02
N GLU A 31 -5.18 11.56 1.78
CA GLU A 31 -3.90 12.02 1.23
C GLU A 31 -3.17 10.89 0.48
N VAL A 32 -3.10 9.72 1.08
CA VAL A 32 -2.46 8.55 0.45
C VAL A 32 -3.28 8.08 -0.74
N GLY A 33 -4.59 8.11 -0.64
CA GLY A 33 -5.49 7.76 -1.74
C GLY A 33 -5.28 8.64 -2.97
N GLN A 34 -5.07 9.93 -2.76
CA GLN A 34 -4.78 10.86 -3.85
C GLN A 34 -3.46 10.52 -4.53
N MET A 35 -2.43 10.22 -3.74
CA MET A 35 -1.14 9.77 -4.28
C MET A 35 -1.28 8.50 -5.12
N LEU A 36 -2.06 7.53 -4.62
CA LEU A 36 -2.31 6.29 -5.34
C LEU A 36 -3.05 6.54 -6.66
N CYS A 37 -4.02 7.44 -6.67
CA CYS A 37 -4.73 7.81 -7.89
C CYS A 37 -3.77 8.32 -8.96
N VAL A 38 -2.83 9.18 -8.57
CA VAL A 38 -1.81 9.69 -9.48
C VAL A 38 -0.93 8.57 -10.01
N MET A 39 -0.49 7.65 -9.13
CA MET A 39 0.32 6.50 -9.55
C MET A 39 -0.42 5.59 -10.51
N LEU A 40 -1.72 5.36 -10.28
CA LEU A 40 -2.54 4.48 -11.11
C LEU A 40 -2.84 5.08 -12.49
N MET A 41 -2.64 6.38 -12.66
CA MET A 41 -2.78 7.04 -13.96
C MET A 41 -1.57 6.83 -14.87
N ASP A 42 -0.50 6.23 -14.34
CA ASP A 42 0.72 5.96 -15.12
C ASP A 42 0.45 4.85 -16.14
N SER A 43 0.68 5.15 -17.42
CA SER A 43 0.43 4.20 -18.51
C SER A 43 1.37 3.00 -18.50
N GLU A 44 2.49 3.08 -17.78
CA GLU A 44 3.42 1.96 -17.67
C GLU A 44 2.94 0.88 -16.70
N LEU A 45 1.93 1.21 -15.87
CA LEU A 45 1.33 0.26 -14.94
C LEU A 45 0.05 -0.31 -15.53
N SER A 46 -0.10 -1.62 -15.51
CA SER A 46 -1.32 -2.29 -15.95
C SER A 46 -2.30 -2.45 -14.80
N GLN A 47 -3.55 -2.79 -15.13
CA GLN A 47 -4.55 -3.11 -14.12
C GLN A 47 -4.11 -4.31 -13.27
N GLU A 48 -3.46 -5.29 -13.90
CA GLU A 48 -2.93 -6.45 -13.20
C GLU A 48 -1.86 -6.05 -12.19
N ASP A 49 -0.97 -5.13 -12.56
CA ASP A 49 0.05 -4.62 -11.65
C ASP A 49 -0.58 -3.97 -10.42
N ALA A 50 -1.64 -3.20 -10.61
CA ALA A 50 -2.37 -2.55 -9.51
C ALA A 50 -3.02 -3.60 -8.61
N GLN A 51 -3.66 -4.61 -9.18
CA GLN A 51 -4.29 -5.69 -8.41
C GLN A 51 -3.27 -6.47 -7.61
N ASN A 52 -2.12 -6.79 -8.21
CA ASN A 52 -1.04 -7.51 -7.54
C ASN A 52 -0.47 -6.71 -6.38
N ALA A 53 -0.25 -5.41 -6.56
CA ALA A 53 0.25 -4.52 -5.51
C ALA A 53 -0.74 -4.45 -4.35
N CYS A 54 -2.03 -4.34 -4.65
CA CYS A 54 -3.07 -4.31 -3.63
C CYS A 54 -3.11 -5.62 -2.84
N SER A 55 -3.08 -6.75 -3.52
CA SER A 55 -3.08 -8.08 -2.87
C SER A 55 -1.87 -8.25 -1.97
N ARG A 56 -0.68 -7.87 -2.43
CA ARG A 56 0.54 -7.93 -1.63
C ARG A 56 0.43 -7.06 -0.37
N ALA A 57 -0.15 -5.88 -0.50
CA ALA A 57 -0.31 -4.96 0.62
C ALA A 57 -1.28 -5.52 1.66
N ILE A 58 -2.38 -6.12 1.22
CA ILE A 58 -3.34 -6.76 2.11
C ILE A 58 -2.66 -7.91 2.87
N ASP A 59 -1.94 -8.77 2.16
CA ASP A 59 -1.25 -9.92 2.77
C ASP A 59 -0.21 -9.45 3.80
N ALA A 60 0.56 -8.44 3.47
CA ALA A 60 1.57 -7.90 4.37
C ALA A 60 0.93 -7.29 5.62
N HIS A 61 -0.16 -6.56 5.46
CA HIS A 61 -0.88 -5.95 6.59
C HIS A 61 -1.46 -7.01 7.51
N LEU A 62 -2.09 -8.04 6.95
CA LEU A 62 -2.67 -9.13 7.73
C LEU A 62 -1.59 -9.94 8.45
N THR A 63 -0.45 -10.17 7.81
CA THR A 63 0.66 -10.89 8.40
C THR A 63 1.23 -10.13 9.60
N GLU A 64 1.43 -8.83 9.48
CA GLU A 64 1.91 -7.98 10.58
C GLU A 64 0.92 -7.98 11.73
N LYS A 65 -0.37 -7.88 11.45
CA LYS A 65 -1.40 -7.90 12.48
C LYS A 65 -1.42 -9.23 13.23
N LYS A 66 -1.26 -10.33 12.51
CA LYS A 66 -1.16 -11.67 13.11
C LYS A 66 0.03 -11.77 14.06
N LEU A 67 1.18 -11.27 13.63
CA LEU A 67 2.39 -11.27 14.45
C LEU A 67 2.20 -10.43 15.72
N GLU A 68 1.59 -9.25 15.59
CA GLU A 68 1.27 -8.41 16.75
C GLU A 68 0.38 -9.14 17.74
N ASP A 69 -0.69 -9.77 17.26
CA ASP A 69 -1.62 -10.53 18.11
C ASP A 69 -0.91 -11.67 18.81
N THR A 70 0.04 -12.33 18.14
CA THR A 70 0.81 -13.43 18.72
C THR A 70 1.73 -12.92 19.85
N PHE A 71 2.36 -11.76 19.66
CA PHE A 71 3.26 -11.19 20.67
C PHE A 71 2.51 -10.56 21.83
N ASN A 72 1.34 -10.01 21.60
CA ASN A 72 0.56 -9.30 22.59
C ASN A 72 -0.50 -10.18 23.28
N GLY A 73 -0.77 -11.30 22.70
CA GLY A 73 -1.74 -12.24 23.20
C GLY A 73 -1.16 -13.22 24.19
#